data_2037f8026080558bbb9a68dbb8b574da
#
_entry.id   2037f8026080558bbb9a68dbb8b574da
#
_cell.length_a   1.000
_cell.length_b   1.000
_cell.length_c   1.000
_cell.angle_alpha   90.00
_cell.angle_beta   90.00
_cell.angle_gamma   90.00
#
_symmetry.space_group_name_H-M   'P 1'
#
loop_
_entity.id
_entity.type
_entity.pdbx_description
1 polymer ?
#
loop_
_entity_poly.entity_id
_entity_poly.type
_entity_poly.pdbx_seq_one_letter_code
_entity_poly.pdbx_strand_id
1 'polypeptide(L)'
;MLQIDGSHRFARGWDTHLVQRLHDCEAGKNAVLTGALPGFTSADTTDPHSETHFYAATPKPATQVKWSEEGLPLFSPREVEVNADKLSRPIETMAASSHFTFSHGNLAKVASHDPSFDNAFAWEELWMTYTYWKNGFTLYAPVDNHDPFAFYIQPGMNE
;
A
#
# COMPACT_ATOMS: atom_id res chain seq x y z
N MET A 1 -7.51 4.80 -10.15
CA MET A 1 -8.25 4.58 -8.89
C MET A 1 -7.27 4.68 -7.75
N LEU A 2 -7.62 5.40 -6.69
CA LEU A 2 -6.86 5.47 -5.45
C LEU A 2 -7.79 5.12 -4.29
N GLN A 3 -7.39 4.15 -3.47
CA GLN A 3 -8.02 3.79 -2.21
C GLN A 3 -7.03 4.07 -1.10
N ILE A 4 -7.46 4.80 -0.10
CA ILE A 4 -6.71 5.20 1.10
C ILE A 4 -7.65 5.29 2.28
N ASP A 5 -7.11 5.30 3.49
CA ASP A 5 -7.85 5.67 4.69
C ASP A 5 -7.63 7.15 5.10
N GLY A 6 -8.21 7.56 6.22
CA GLY A 6 -8.12 8.94 6.70
C GLY A 6 -6.77 9.34 7.34
N SER A 7 -5.85 8.39 7.49
CA SER A 7 -4.58 8.59 8.23
C SER A 7 -3.41 8.99 7.35
N HIS A 8 -3.63 9.17 6.07
CA HIS A 8 -2.56 9.44 5.09
C HIS A 8 -2.13 10.91 5.07
N ARG A 9 -0.84 11.10 4.78
CA ARG A 9 -0.26 12.37 4.35
C ARG A 9 0.47 12.15 3.04
N PHE A 10 0.40 13.14 2.17
CA PHE A 10 0.97 13.06 0.83
C PHE A 10 2.15 14.02 0.69
N ALA A 11 3.27 13.52 0.15
CA ALA A 11 4.39 14.35 -0.23
C ALA A 11 4.07 15.17 -1.50
N ARG A 12 4.83 16.22 -1.74
CA ARG A 12 4.68 17.02 -2.95
C ARG A 12 4.95 16.18 -4.19
N GLY A 13 4.04 16.22 -5.19
CA GLY A 13 4.21 15.49 -6.45
C GLY A 13 3.87 14.00 -6.37
N TRP A 14 3.24 13.55 -5.29
CA TRP A 14 2.87 12.16 -5.04
C TRP A 14 2.10 11.51 -6.20
N ASP A 15 1.20 12.25 -6.82
CA ASP A 15 0.36 11.79 -7.93
C ASP A 15 1.18 11.44 -9.16
N THR A 16 2.14 12.30 -9.52
CA THR A 16 3.06 12.07 -10.62
C THR A 16 3.93 10.84 -10.35
N HIS A 17 4.44 10.70 -9.13
CA HIS A 17 5.23 9.54 -8.71
C HIS A 17 4.43 8.24 -8.78
N LEU A 18 3.19 8.21 -8.26
CA LEU A 18 2.36 7.02 -8.34
C LEU A 18 2.04 6.61 -9.78
N VAL A 19 1.73 7.57 -10.64
CA VAL A 19 1.48 7.29 -12.06
C VAL A 19 2.72 6.71 -12.71
N GLN A 20 3.90 7.28 -12.45
CA GLN A 20 5.15 6.75 -12.99
C GLN A 20 5.42 5.32 -12.49
N ARG A 21 5.28 5.07 -11.18
CA ARG A 21 5.47 3.73 -10.62
C ARG A 21 4.49 2.70 -11.19
N LEU A 22 3.25 3.10 -11.43
CA LEU A 22 2.27 2.24 -12.07
C LEU A 22 2.68 1.88 -13.51
N HIS A 23 3.26 2.84 -14.24
CA HIS A 23 3.81 2.60 -15.59
C HIS A 23 5.04 1.69 -15.60
N ASP A 24 5.83 1.71 -14.54
CA ASP A 24 7.03 0.88 -14.40
C ASP A 24 6.71 -0.60 -14.10
N CYS A 25 5.43 -0.92 -13.81
CA CYS A 25 4.99 -2.29 -13.56
C CYS A 25 4.86 -3.09 -14.86
N GLU A 26 5.36 -4.32 -14.85
CA GLU A 26 5.32 -5.20 -16.04
C GLU A 26 3.91 -5.62 -16.45
N ALA A 27 2.97 -5.71 -15.50
CA ALA A 27 1.57 -6.07 -15.77
C ALA A 27 0.76 -4.96 -16.47
N GLY A 28 1.34 -3.78 -16.70
CA GLY A 28 0.72 -2.68 -17.43
C GLY A 28 -0.64 -2.29 -16.84
N LYS A 29 -1.71 -2.35 -17.63
CA LYS A 29 -3.07 -1.97 -17.19
C LYS A 29 -3.65 -2.84 -16.08
N ASN A 30 -3.07 -4.02 -15.86
CA ASN A 30 -3.48 -4.95 -14.81
C ASN A 30 -2.59 -4.84 -13.57
N ALA A 31 -1.73 -3.84 -13.49
CA ALA A 31 -0.93 -3.57 -12.31
C ALA A 31 -1.74 -2.87 -11.22
N VAL A 32 -1.47 -3.24 -9.98
CA VAL A 32 -2.00 -2.63 -8.77
C VAL A 32 -0.84 -2.32 -7.83
N LEU A 33 -0.60 -1.05 -7.54
CA LEU A 33 0.33 -0.66 -6.49
C LEU A 33 -0.38 -0.77 -5.15
N THR A 34 0.21 -1.49 -4.20
CA THR A 34 -0.35 -1.74 -2.88
C THR A 34 0.76 -2.13 -1.91
N GLY A 35 0.52 -2.00 -0.62
CA GLY A 35 1.46 -2.42 0.41
C GLY A 35 1.46 -1.51 1.63
N ALA A 36 2.25 -1.90 2.62
CA ALA A 36 2.45 -1.10 3.81
C ALA A 36 3.32 0.12 3.48
N LEU A 37 2.80 1.30 3.76
CA LEU A 37 3.50 2.56 3.58
C LEU A 37 4.36 2.92 4.79
N PRO A 38 5.42 3.71 4.61
CA PRO A 38 6.21 4.23 5.73
C PRO A 38 5.41 5.20 6.60
N GLY A 39 5.79 5.31 7.86
CA GLY A 39 5.20 6.25 8.79
C GLY A 39 5.75 7.68 8.63
N PHE A 40 5.08 8.62 9.27
CA PHE A 40 5.57 9.99 9.43
C PHE A 40 5.29 10.50 10.84
N THR A 41 6.03 11.52 11.25
CA THR A 41 5.72 12.34 12.42
C THR A 41 5.40 13.75 12.00
N SER A 42 4.42 14.35 12.63
CA SER A 42 4.19 15.79 12.56
C SER A 42 4.80 16.43 13.80
N ALA A 43 5.49 17.53 13.65
CA ALA A 43 6.03 18.32 14.77
C ALA A 43 4.88 18.87 15.65
N ASP A 44 3.74 19.16 15.03
CA ASP A 44 2.50 19.51 15.72
C ASP A 44 1.33 18.82 15.02
N THR A 45 0.67 17.90 15.72
CA THR A 45 -0.50 17.18 15.20
C THR A 45 -1.74 18.06 15.09
N THR A 46 -1.74 19.23 15.70
CA THR A 46 -2.86 20.19 15.69
C THR A 46 -2.72 21.25 14.60
N ASP A 47 -1.50 21.45 14.06
CA ASP A 47 -1.25 22.39 12.97
C ASP A 47 -1.11 21.63 11.64
N PRO A 48 -2.08 21.76 10.71
CA PRO A 48 -1.98 21.13 9.39
C PRO A 48 -0.82 21.68 8.52
N HIS A 49 -0.20 22.78 8.92
CA HIS A 49 0.95 23.37 8.24
C HIS A 49 2.28 23.09 8.95
N SER A 50 2.27 22.35 10.06
CA SER A 50 3.50 21.99 10.74
C SER A 50 4.41 21.15 9.84
N GLU A 51 5.73 21.33 9.99
CA GLU A 51 6.71 20.56 9.24
C GLU A 51 6.50 19.06 9.51
N THR A 52 6.24 18.31 8.44
CA THR A 52 6.08 16.87 8.49
C THR A 52 7.43 16.22 8.25
N HIS A 53 7.94 15.53 9.25
CA HIS A 53 9.15 14.72 9.10
C HIS A 53 8.77 13.33 8.64
N PHE A 54 9.12 13.01 7.42
CA PHE A 54 8.88 11.70 6.83
C PHE A 54 9.99 10.73 7.21
N TYR A 55 9.62 9.55 7.69
CA TYR A 55 10.60 8.50 7.88
C TYR A 55 10.98 7.94 6.51
N ALA A 56 12.26 8.03 6.18
CA ALA A 56 12.80 7.36 5.00
C ALA A 56 12.72 5.84 5.21
N ALA A 57 11.63 5.26 4.76
CA ALA A 57 11.45 3.83 4.81
C ALA A 57 10.88 3.36 3.48
N THR A 58 11.46 2.32 2.95
CA THR A 58 11.01 1.68 1.73
C THR A 58 9.70 0.94 2.01
N PRO A 59 8.64 1.13 1.21
CA PRO A 59 7.45 0.31 1.30
C PRO A 59 7.81 -1.16 1.20
N LYS A 60 7.28 -1.98 2.11
CA LYS A 60 7.65 -3.39 2.21
C LYS A 60 6.61 -4.25 1.52
N PRO A 61 7.02 -5.11 0.58
CA PRO A 61 6.10 -6.07 0.00
C PRO A 61 5.61 -7.07 1.05
N ALA A 62 4.35 -7.45 0.99
CA ALA A 62 3.82 -8.55 1.79
C ALA A 62 4.32 -9.87 1.19
N THR A 63 5.28 -10.48 1.83
CA THR A 63 5.92 -11.72 1.36
C THR A 63 5.82 -12.88 2.36
N GLN A 64 5.16 -12.64 3.49
CA GLN A 64 5.02 -13.62 4.55
C GLN A 64 3.57 -13.73 5.00
N VAL A 65 3.10 -14.96 5.17
CA VAL A 65 1.81 -15.26 5.80
C VAL A 65 2.06 -15.67 7.24
N LYS A 66 1.37 -15.01 8.17
CA LYS A 66 1.25 -15.43 9.57
C LYS A 66 -0.18 -15.88 9.80
N TRP A 67 -0.40 -16.73 10.77
CA TRP A 67 -1.73 -17.17 11.16
C TRP A 67 -2.15 -16.46 12.45
N SER A 68 -3.35 -15.90 12.47
CA SER A 68 -3.94 -15.40 13.72
C SER A 68 -4.29 -16.54 14.67
N GLU A 69 -4.65 -16.21 15.91
CA GLU A 69 -5.14 -17.21 16.88
C GLU A 69 -6.43 -17.90 16.41
N GLU A 70 -7.24 -17.21 15.62
CA GLU A 70 -8.47 -17.73 15.01
C GLU A 70 -8.22 -18.53 13.73
N GLY A 71 -6.95 -18.72 13.34
CA GLY A 71 -6.58 -19.47 12.13
C GLY A 71 -6.75 -18.70 10.82
N LEU A 72 -6.77 -17.36 10.86
CA LEU A 72 -6.85 -16.53 9.67
C LEU A 72 -5.46 -16.22 9.12
N PRO A 73 -5.26 -16.24 7.79
CA PRO A 73 -4.01 -15.79 7.19
C PRO A 73 -3.89 -14.26 7.30
N LEU A 74 -2.82 -13.81 7.92
CA LEU A 74 -2.45 -12.40 8.01
C LEU A 74 -1.22 -12.18 7.13
N PHE A 75 -1.32 -11.27 6.20
CA PHE A 75 -0.19 -10.90 5.36
C PHE A 75 0.73 -9.94 6.11
N SER A 76 1.99 -10.29 6.20
CA SER A 76 2.98 -9.49 6.93
C SER A 76 4.03 -8.94 5.97
N PRO A 77 4.33 -7.64 6.07
CA PRO A 77 5.45 -7.08 5.32
C PRO A 77 6.76 -7.67 5.85
N ARG A 78 7.65 -8.03 4.95
CA ARG A 78 9.00 -8.45 5.26
C ARG A 78 9.98 -7.46 4.67
N GLU A 79 11.05 -7.19 5.40
CA GLU A 79 12.21 -6.54 4.80
C GLU A 79 12.80 -7.47 3.75
N VAL A 80 12.78 -7.01 2.52
CA VAL A 80 13.49 -7.67 1.43
C VAL A 80 14.83 -6.96 1.33
N GLU A 81 15.91 -7.70 1.51
CA GLU A 81 17.24 -7.21 1.12
C GLU A 81 17.24 -7.07 -0.40
N VAL A 82 16.91 -5.90 -0.87
CA VAL A 82 16.90 -5.60 -2.29
C VAL A 82 18.17 -4.83 -2.59
N ASN A 83 18.98 -5.33 -3.53
CA ASN A 83 20.08 -4.57 -4.07
C ASN A 83 19.57 -3.21 -4.59
N ALA A 84 20.30 -2.14 -4.31
CA ALA A 84 19.93 -0.78 -4.69
C ALA A 84 19.50 -0.65 -6.17
N ASP A 85 20.11 -1.43 -7.06
CA ASP A 85 19.76 -1.46 -8.49
C ASP A 85 18.36 -2.05 -8.78
N LYS A 86 17.83 -2.89 -7.88
CA LYS A 86 16.49 -3.48 -8.01
C LYS A 86 15.39 -2.62 -7.41
N LEU A 87 15.76 -1.60 -6.63
CA LEU A 87 14.82 -0.68 -5.99
C LEU A 87 14.30 0.40 -6.95
N SER A 88 14.74 0.40 -8.20
CA SER A 88 14.26 1.34 -9.22
C SER A 88 12.89 1.00 -9.79
N ARG A 89 12.34 -0.18 -9.50
CA ARG A 89 11.04 -0.65 -10.02
C ARG A 89 10.16 -1.23 -8.92
N PRO A 90 8.84 -1.16 -9.06
CA PRO A 90 7.91 -1.84 -8.17
C PRO A 90 8.19 -3.34 -8.08
N ILE A 91 8.05 -3.91 -6.90
CA ILE A 91 8.31 -5.33 -6.62
C ILE A 91 6.99 -6.05 -6.42
N GLU A 92 6.81 -7.21 -7.05
CA GLU A 92 5.62 -8.02 -6.83
C GLU A 92 5.42 -8.36 -5.35
N THR A 93 4.17 -8.26 -4.91
CA THR A 93 3.74 -8.56 -3.54
C THR A 93 2.63 -9.60 -3.54
N MET A 94 2.52 -10.35 -2.44
CA MET A 94 1.55 -11.45 -2.33
C MET A 94 0.15 -10.96 -1.98
N ALA A 95 0.00 -9.78 -1.37
CA ALA A 95 -1.28 -9.35 -0.84
C ALA A 95 -1.53 -7.87 -1.09
N ALA A 96 -2.81 -7.54 -1.22
CA ALA A 96 -3.30 -6.18 -1.18
C ALA A 96 -3.30 -5.65 0.26
N SER A 97 -3.15 -4.34 0.40
CA SER A 97 -3.37 -3.64 1.66
C SER A 97 -4.62 -2.77 1.56
N SER A 98 -5.47 -2.83 2.56
CA SER A 98 -6.67 -1.99 2.67
C SER A 98 -6.33 -0.51 2.85
N HIS A 99 -5.14 -0.23 3.39
CA HIS A 99 -4.67 1.14 3.64
C HIS A 99 -4.23 1.88 2.38
N PHE A 100 -3.75 1.14 1.37
CA PHE A 100 -3.24 1.77 0.16
C PHE A 100 -3.39 0.86 -1.06
N THR A 101 -4.12 1.36 -2.06
CA THR A 101 -4.21 0.74 -3.38
C THR A 101 -4.28 1.82 -4.47
N PHE A 102 -3.40 1.74 -5.46
CA PHE A 102 -3.42 2.61 -6.62
C PHE A 102 -3.35 1.80 -7.92
N SER A 103 -4.24 2.06 -8.85
CA SER A 103 -4.37 1.29 -10.09
C SER A 103 -5.03 2.07 -11.22
N HIS A 104 -5.01 1.50 -12.40
CA HIS A 104 -5.88 1.96 -13.49
C HIS A 104 -7.37 1.82 -13.12
N GLY A 105 -8.22 2.65 -13.72
CA GLY A 105 -9.66 2.68 -13.42
C GLY A 105 -10.42 1.38 -13.78
N ASN A 106 -9.81 0.46 -14.54
CA ASN A 106 -10.40 -0.85 -14.84
C ASN A 106 -10.55 -1.72 -13.59
N LEU A 107 -9.70 -1.56 -12.57
CA LEU A 107 -9.86 -2.27 -11.29
C LEU A 107 -11.20 -1.96 -10.63
N ALA A 108 -11.67 -0.71 -10.68
CA ALA A 108 -12.94 -0.31 -10.09
C ALA A 108 -14.16 -1.06 -10.66
N LYS A 109 -14.03 -1.65 -11.86
CA LYS A 109 -15.12 -2.42 -12.48
C LYS A 109 -15.27 -3.83 -11.88
N VAL A 110 -14.22 -4.36 -11.28
CA VAL A 110 -14.16 -5.74 -10.76
C VAL A 110 -13.99 -5.79 -9.24
N ALA A 111 -13.45 -4.74 -8.66
CA ALA A 111 -13.23 -4.60 -7.22
C ALA A 111 -14.37 -3.80 -6.57
N SER A 112 -15.62 -4.21 -6.78
CA SER A 112 -16.70 -3.65 -6.00
C SER A 112 -16.58 -4.11 -4.55
N HIS A 113 -16.66 -3.17 -3.62
CA HIS A 113 -16.81 -3.50 -2.21
C HIS A 113 -18.08 -4.32 -2.03
N ASP A 114 -17.94 -5.50 -1.43
CA ASP A 114 -19.11 -6.36 -1.14
C ASP A 114 -19.70 -5.93 0.21
N PRO A 115 -20.95 -5.40 0.24
CA PRO A 115 -21.56 -4.93 1.48
C PRO A 115 -21.70 -6.01 2.56
N SER A 116 -21.62 -7.28 2.20
CA SER A 116 -21.67 -8.39 3.18
C SER A 116 -20.42 -8.48 4.06
N PHE A 117 -19.34 -7.78 3.69
CA PHE A 117 -18.13 -7.68 4.50
C PHE A 117 -18.07 -6.44 5.42
N ASP A 118 -19.19 -5.77 5.66
CA ASP A 118 -19.22 -4.69 6.64
C ASP A 118 -18.68 -5.18 8.00
N ASN A 119 -17.65 -4.48 8.50
CA ASN A 119 -16.91 -4.81 9.74
C ASN A 119 -15.99 -6.04 9.70
N ALA A 120 -15.65 -6.56 8.52
CA ALA A 120 -14.75 -7.71 8.36
C ALA A 120 -13.28 -7.28 8.21
N PHE A 121 -12.75 -6.54 9.18
CA PHE A 121 -11.44 -5.87 9.11
C PHE A 121 -10.27 -6.76 8.66
N ALA A 122 -10.15 -7.98 9.19
CA ALA A 122 -9.08 -8.91 8.82
C ALA A 122 -9.32 -9.64 7.48
N TRP A 123 -10.58 -9.74 7.05
CA TRP A 123 -10.97 -10.42 5.82
C TRP A 123 -10.89 -9.54 4.59
N GLU A 124 -10.92 -8.23 4.78
CA GLU A 124 -10.95 -7.27 3.67
C GLU A 124 -9.72 -7.41 2.77
N GLU A 125 -8.52 -7.46 3.35
CA GLU A 125 -7.28 -7.59 2.57
C GLU A 125 -7.19 -8.93 1.85
N LEU A 126 -7.63 -10.01 2.49
CA LEU A 126 -7.69 -11.32 1.86
C LEU A 126 -8.68 -11.34 0.69
N TRP A 127 -9.85 -10.77 0.87
CA TRP A 127 -10.87 -10.65 -0.17
C TRP A 127 -10.41 -9.79 -1.33
N MET A 128 -9.81 -8.63 -1.05
CA MET A 128 -9.22 -7.77 -2.06
C MET A 128 -8.16 -8.51 -2.86
N THR A 129 -7.24 -9.17 -2.19
CA THR A 129 -6.17 -9.97 -2.81
C THR A 129 -6.74 -11.02 -3.74
N TYR A 130 -7.68 -11.84 -3.26
CA TYR A 130 -8.34 -12.88 -4.04
C TYR A 130 -9.07 -12.31 -5.25
N THR A 131 -9.83 -11.23 -5.06
CA THR A 131 -10.61 -10.59 -6.12
C THR A 131 -9.70 -10.03 -7.22
N TYR A 132 -8.59 -9.41 -6.85
CA TYR A 132 -7.64 -8.88 -7.81
C TYR A 132 -6.98 -9.99 -8.62
N TRP A 133 -6.45 -11.01 -7.96
CA TRP A 133 -5.84 -12.15 -8.65
C TRP A 133 -6.81 -12.91 -9.54
N LYS A 134 -8.02 -13.18 -9.05
CA LYS A 134 -9.06 -13.84 -9.85
C LYS A 134 -9.39 -13.09 -11.13
N ASN A 135 -9.26 -11.78 -11.14
CA ASN A 135 -9.52 -10.93 -12.31
C ASN A 135 -8.25 -10.59 -13.10
N GLY A 136 -7.13 -11.27 -12.85
CA GLY A 136 -5.90 -11.17 -13.63
C GLY A 136 -5.06 -9.94 -13.31
N PHE A 137 -5.21 -9.34 -12.12
CA PHE A 137 -4.35 -8.26 -11.66
C PHE A 137 -3.12 -8.80 -10.92
N THR A 138 -2.00 -8.11 -11.10
CA THR A 138 -0.75 -8.37 -10.39
C THR A 138 -0.49 -7.24 -9.40
N LEU A 139 -0.15 -7.62 -8.18
CA LEU A 139 0.08 -6.70 -7.07
C LEU A 139 1.56 -6.34 -6.97
N TYR A 140 1.85 -5.06 -6.76
CA TYR A 140 3.20 -4.54 -6.65
C TYR A 140 3.33 -3.63 -5.42
N ALA A 141 4.39 -3.79 -4.64
CA ALA A 141 4.80 -2.80 -3.67
C ALA A 141 5.51 -1.65 -4.38
N PRO A 142 5.08 -0.40 -4.17
CA PRO A 142 5.73 0.76 -4.78
C PRO A 142 7.03 1.05 -4.03
N VAL A 143 8.09 0.42 -4.47
CA VAL A 143 9.43 0.61 -3.89
C VAL A 143 10.02 1.88 -4.47
N ASP A 144 10.42 2.81 -3.61
CA ASP A 144 11.22 3.96 -3.99
C ASP A 144 12.20 4.32 -2.89
N ASN A 145 13.47 4.49 -3.25
CA ASN A 145 14.52 4.84 -2.30
C ASN A 145 14.64 6.35 -2.06
N HIS A 146 13.99 7.18 -2.87
CA HIS A 146 14.36 8.59 -2.95
C HIS A 146 13.24 9.57 -2.65
N ASP A 147 11.98 9.23 -2.92
CA ASP A 147 10.88 10.16 -2.71
C ASP A 147 9.64 9.47 -2.15
N PRO A 148 9.36 9.65 -0.86
CA PRO A 148 8.12 9.17 -0.26
C PRO A 148 6.91 9.87 -0.90
N PHE A 149 5.99 9.09 -1.46
CA PHE A 149 4.81 9.61 -2.17
C PHE A 149 3.54 9.61 -1.33
N ALA A 150 3.46 8.75 -0.33
CA ALA A 150 2.36 8.72 0.62
C ALA A 150 2.83 8.09 1.95
N PHE A 151 2.24 8.53 3.07
CA PHE A 151 2.63 8.07 4.40
C PHE A 151 1.43 7.81 5.26
N TYR A 152 1.59 6.86 6.16
CA TYR A 152 0.58 6.45 7.10
C TYR A 152 0.93 6.90 8.52
N ILE A 153 -0.01 7.53 9.21
CA ILE A 153 0.09 7.75 10.67
C ILE A 153 -0.42 6.49 11.36
N GLN A 154 0.38 5.90 12.23
CA GLN A 154 -0.16 4.96 13.21
C GLN A 154 -0.77 5.76 14.37
N PRO A 155 -2.08 5.71 14.58
CA PRO A 155 -2.67 6.27 15.79
C PRO A 155 -2.21 5.44 16.97
N GLY A 156 -1.59 6.07 17.99
CA GLY A 156 -1.31 5.41 19.26
C GLY A 156 0.14 5.13 19.59
N MET A 157 1.13 5.64 18.87
CA MET A 157 2.55 5.57 19.29
C MET A 157 3.00 6.74 20.19
N ASN A 158 2.07 7.51 20.73
CA ASN A 158 2.34 8.60 21.68
C ASN A 158 1.70 8.31 23.05
N GLU A 159 1.90 7.11 23.59
CA GLU A 159 1.71 6.86 25.01
C GLU A 159 2.92 6.11 25.58
#